data_83366feec33ac0fd7acf242d920acb9b
#
_entry.id   83366feec33ac0fd7acf242d920acb9b
#
_cell.length_a   1.000
_cell.length_b   1.000
_cell.length_c   1.000
_cell.angle_alpha   90.00
_cell.angle_beta   90.00
_cell.angle_gamma   90.00
#
_symmetry.space_group_name_H-M   'P 1'
#
loop_
_entity.id
_entity.type
_entity.pdbx_description
1 polymer ?
#
loop_
_entity_poly.entity_id
_entity_poly.type
_entity_poly.pdbx_seq_one_letter_code
_entity_poly.pdbx_strand_id
1 'polypeptide(L)'
;IAAIGTISDIVPLVDENRVIAKLGLMLVERTNNIGLKTLIDLCGFKKIDSTTVSFGLSPRINACGRLGHADEALELFLANNRETTKKLAEKMNEYNSARQQVERKIYDEAVQEIIMEKDKPAIVIGKEGWHHGVAGIVSSKITDEYFKPSILICFDGDEGKGSGRSIPGFDLHEALMECSEYLEKFGGHSMAAVSYTHLTLPTTSRV
;
A
#
# COMPACT_ATOMS: atom_id res chain seq x y z
N ILE A 1 16.73 -3.85 11.99
CA ILE A 1 15.68 -4.20 11.01
C ILE A 1 14.32 -4.25 11.70
N ALA A 2 14.13 -4.94 12.86
CA ALA A 2 12.85 -5.03 13.55
C ALA A 2 12.18 -3.66 13.78
N ALA A 3 12.92 -2.65 14.22
CA ALA A 3 12.40 -1.29 14.41
C ALA A 3 11.89 -0.66 13.12
N ILE A 4 12.52 -0.95 11.97
CA ILE A 4 12.03 -0.47 10.67
C ILE A 4 10.67 -1.11 10.37
N GLY A 5 10.52 -2.42 10.57
CA GLY A 5 9.25 -3.12 10.41
C GLY A 5 8.16 -2.56 11.35
N THR A 6 8.47 -2.42 12.64
CA THR A 6 7.56 -1.86 13.65
C THR A 6 7.03 -0.48 13.26
N ILE A 7 7.92 0.40 12.77
CA ILE A 7 7.54 1.76 12.34
C ILE A 7 6.78 1.73 11.00
N SER A 8 7.23 0.89 10.06
CA SER A 8 6.63 0.80 8.72
C SER A 8 5.20 0.28 8.73
N ASP A 9 4.89 -0.61 9.67
CA ASP A 9 3.57 -1.24 9.81
C ASP A 9 2.63 -0.43 10.73
N ILE A 10 3.09 0.73 11.22
CA ILE A 10 2.32 1.68 12.01
C ILE A 10 1.70 1.02 13.26
N VAL A 11 2.39 0.03 13.85
CA VAL A 11 1.91 -0.58 15.08
C VAL A 11 1.97 0.42 16.23
N PRO A 12 1.06 0.33 17.24
CA PRO A 12 1.08 1.20 18.40
C PRO A 12 2.45 1.18 19.10
N LEU A 13 3.08 2.35 19.24
CA LEU A 13 4.40 2.50 19.89
C LEU A 13 4.25 2.59 21.41
N VAL A 14 3.70 1.54 22.00
CA VAL A 14 3.57 1.33 23.45
C VAL A 14 4.43 0.15 23.86
N ASP A 15 4.69 0.00 25.14
CA ASP A 15 5.43 -1.10 25.76
C ASP A 15 6.71 -1.49 24.98
N GLU A 16 6.85 -2.75 24.60
CA GLU A 16 8.01 -3.28 23.88
C GLU A 16 8.21 -2.62 22.51
N ASN A 17 7.14 -2.29 21.81
CA ASN A 17 7.22 -1.63 20.50
C ASN A 17 7.90 -0.27 20.60
N ARG A 18 7.62 0.48 21.68
CA ARG A 18 8.29 1.75 21.95
C ARG A 18 9.79 1.58 22.18
N VAL A 19 10.16 0.54 22.93
CA VAL A 19 11.57 0.22 23.22
C VAL A 19 12.28 -0.19 21.93
N ILE A 20 11.69 -1.10 21.14
CA ILE A 20 12.23 -1.57 19.86
C ILE A 20 12.41 -0.40 18.91
N ALA A 21 11.41 0.45 18.72
CA ALA A 21 11.49 1.61 17.85
C ALA A 21 12.57 2.60 18.29
N LYS A 22 12.60 2.96 19.59
CA LYS A 22 13.56 3.93 20.13
C LYS A 22 15.00 3.44 20.02
N LEU A 23 15.30 2.24 20.51
CA LEU A 23 16.65 1.69 20.49
C LEU A 23 17.06 1.32 19.05
N GLY A 24 16.13 0.81 18.26
CA GLY A 24 16.38 0.44 16.89
C GLY A 24 16.74 1.63 16.01
N LEU A 25 16.07 2.78 16.16
CA LEU A 25 16.44 4.01 15.43
C LEU A 25 17.87 4.46 15.74
N MET A 26 18.29 4.38 17.01
CA MET A 26 19.69 4.68 17.39
C MET A 26 20.70 3.71 16.76
N LEU A 27 20.30 2.45 16.56
CA LEU A 27 21.15 1.42 15.96
C LEU A 27 21.14 1.48 14.42
N VAL A 28 20.09 1.96 13.79
CA VAL A 28 20.00 2.10 12.33
C VAL A 28 21.12 3.01 11.80
N GLU A 29 21.41 4.11 12.46
CA GLU A 29 22.50 5.04 12.07
C GLU A 29 23.88 4.37 12.12
N ARG A 30 24.04 3.33 12.95
CA ARG A 30 25.31 2.59 13.15
C ARG A 30 25.22 1.16 12.63
N THR A 31 24.30 0.90 11.71
CA THR A 31 24.07 -0.47 11.23
C THR A 31 25.29 -1.08 10.56
N ASN A 32 25.56 -2.34 10.88
CA ASN A 32 26.55 -3.16 10.18
C ASN A 32 25.94 -3.91 8.98
N ASN A 33 24.61 -3.84 8.79
CA ASN A 33 23.96 -4.43 7.64
C ASN A 33 24.27 -3.59 6.40
N ILE A 34 25.04 -4.18 5.47
CA ILE A 34 25.54 -3.48 4.27
C ILE A 34 24.38 -3.03 3.39
N GLY A 35 23.34 -3.85 3.23
CA GLY A 35 22.15 -3.52 2.43
C GLY A 35 21.40 -2.33 2.98
N LEU A 36 21.09 -2.35 4.28
CA LEU A 36 20.42 -1.23 4.93
C LEU A 36 21.25 0.07 4.84
N LYS A 37 22.54 -0.01 5.09
CA LYS A 37 23.45 1.14 4.96
C LYS A 37 23.43 1.70 3.54
N THR A 38 23.54 0.82 2.53
CA THR A 38 23.50 1.23 1.12
C THR A 38 22.19 1.92 0.76
N LEU A 39 21.06 1.41 1.26
CA LEU A 39 19.74 2.03 1.02
C LEU A 39 19.65 3.42 1.67
N ILE A 40 20.16 3.58 2.89
CA ILE A 40 20.21 4.87 3.61
C ILE A 40 21.09 5.87 2.85
N ASP A 41 22.28 5.44 2.44
CA ASP A 41 23.24 6.29 1.71
C ASP A 41 22.66 6.76 0.36
N LEU A 42 21.98 5.86 -0.36
CA LEU A 42 21.30 6.19 -1.63
C LEU A 42 20.16 7.19 -1.44
N CYS A 43 19.45 7.12 -0.34
CA CYS A 43 18.39 8.08 -0.01
C CYS A 43 18.90 9.46 0.41
N GLY A 44 20.18 9.59 0.79
CA GLY A 44 20.80 10.85 1.17
C GLY A 44 20.28 11.44 2.49
N PHE A 45 19.75 10.64 3.39
CA PHE A 45 19.24 11.11 4.67
C PHE A 45 20.37 11.53 5.62
N LYS A 46 20.27 12.75 6.16
CA LYS A 46 21.23 13.27 7.13
C LYS A 46 20.97 12.77 8.55
N LYS A 47 19.75 12.37 8.83
CA LYS A 47 19.31 11.85 10.13
C LYS A 47 18.27 10.77 9.90
N ILE A 48 18.33 9.72 10.71
CA ILE A 48 17.35 8.63 10.68
C ILE A 48 16.44 8.76 11.90
N ASP A 49 15.20 9.14 11.64
CA ASP A 49 14.13 9.17 12.63
C ASP A 49 12.91 8.39 12.11
N SER A 50 11.83 8.37 12.88
CA SER A 50 10.60 7.67 12.49
C SER A 50 10.02 8.17 11.17
N THR A 51 10.08 9.49 10.92
CA THR A 51 9.62 10.11 9.67
C THR A 51 10.43 9.62 8.48
N THR A 52 11.76 9.61 8.62
CA THR A 52 12.68 9.10 7.58
C THR A 52 12.41 7.62 7.28
N VAL A 53 12.15 6.82 8.31
CA VAL A 53 11.79 5.41 8.12
C VAL A 53 10.44 5.31 7.41
N SER A 54 9.39 5.97 7.91
CA SER A 54 8.02 5.82 7.37
C SER A 54 7.88 6.35 5.94
N PHE A 55 8.51 7.48 5.62
CA PHE A 55 8.33 8.15 4.32
C PHE A 55 9.53 8.01 3.38
N GLY A 56 10.64 7.50 3.88
CA GLY A 56 11.86 7.32 3.09
C GLY A 56 12.19 5.85 2.83
N LEU A 57 12.51 5.09 3.87
CA LEU A 57 12.95 3.69 3.71
C LEU A 57 11.79 2.75 3.42
N SER A 58 10.71 2.82 4.22
CA SER A 58 9.56 1.92 4.11
C SER A 58 8.89 1.95 2.74
N PRO A 59 8.66 3.10 2.08
CA PRO A 59 8.07 3.11 0.76
C PRO A 59 8.89 2.39 -0.31
N ARG A 60 10.23 2.41 -0.20
CA ARG A 60 11.11 1.69 -1.13
C ARG A 60 11.06 0.19 -0.92
N ILE A 61 11.11 -0.24 0.34
CA ILE A 61 10.98 -1.65 0.73
C ILE A 61 9.62 -2.19 0.29
N ASN A 62 8.55 -1.48 0.61
CA ASN A 62 7.18 -1.89 0.30
C ASN A 62 6.88 -1.86 -1.20
N ALA A 63 7.53 -0.99 -1.99
CA ALA A 63 7.34 -0.94 -3.44
C ALA A 63 7.73 -2.25 -4.13
N CYS A 64 8.75 -2.97 -3.61
CA CYS A 64 9.14 -4.28 -4.12
C CYS A 64 7.96 -5.27 -4.05
N GLY A 65 7.34 -5.40 -2.89
CA GLY A 65 6.19 -6.31 -2.72
C GLY A 65 4.96 -5.90 -3.52
N ARG A 66 4.72 -4.59 -3.68
CA ARG A 66 3.58 -4.08 -4.45
C ARG A 66 3.70 -4.31 -5.95
N LEU A 67 4.91 -4.30 -6.49
CA LEU A 67 5.18 -4.51 -7.91
C LEU A 67 5.66 -5.95 -8.25
N GLY A 68 5.58 -6.87 -7.29
CA GLY A 68 5.86 -8.30 -7.53
C GLY A 68 7.31 -8.74 -7.30
N HIS A 69 8.13 -7.93 -6.63
CA HIS A 69 9.58 -8.17 -6.43
C HIS A 69 9.99 -8.25 -4.95
N ALA A 70 9.13 -8.83 -4.08
CA ALA A 70 9.36 -8.87 -2.63
C ALA A 70 10.68 -9.53 -2.23
N ASP A 71 11.11 -10.57 -2.96
CA ASP A 71 12.35 -11.30 -2.70
C ASP A 71 13.59 -10.40 -2.82
N GLU A 72 13.59 -9.42 -3.72
CA GLU A 72 14.72 -8.49 -3.89
C GLU A 72 14.93 -7.59 -2.65
N ALA A 73 13.87 -7.27 -1.93
CA ALA A 73 13.99 -6.56 -0.65
C ALA A 73 14.66 -7.44 0.42
N LEU A 74 14.34 -8.72 0.46
CA LEU A 74 15.00 -9.67 1.35
C LEU A 74 16.47 -9.86 0.96
N GLU A 75 16.75 -10.04 -0.33
CA GLU A 75 18.12 -10.17 -0.84
C GLU A 75 19.00 -8.98 -0.48
N LEU A 76 18.47 -7.74 -0.51
CA LEU A 76 19.22 -6.56 -0.10
C LEU A 76 19.73 -6.68 1.34
N PHE A 77 18.87 -7.14 2.27
CA PHE A 77 19.25 -7.26 3.69
C PHE A 77 20.15 -8.46 3.98
N LEU A 78 20.17 -9.48 3.11
CA LEU A 78 21.01 -10.67 3.25
C LEU A 78 22.34 -10.56 2.49
N ALA A 79 22.45 -9.65 1.54
CA ALA A 79 23.66 -9.51 0.73
C ALA A 79 24.87 -9.02 1.54
N ASN A 80 26.03 -9.63 1.26
CA ASN A 80 27.28 -9.39 1.99
C ASN A 80 28.33 -8.61 1.18
N ASN A 81 27.99 -8.13 -0.01
CA ASN A 81 28.90 -7.34 -0.83
C ASN A 81 28.26 -6.05 -1.33
N ARG A 82 29.10 -5.02 -1.49
CA ARG A 82 28.63 -3.65 -1.84
C ARG A 82 28.08 -3.54 -3.27
N GLU A 83 28.58 -4.32 -4.20
CA GLU A 83 28.13 -4.24 -5.60
C GLU A 83 26.69 -4.72 -5.73
N THR A 84 26.38 -5.89 -5.14
CA THR A 84 25.02 -6.45 -5.13
C THR A 84 24.07 -5.53 -4.38
N THR A 85 24.44 -5.05 -3.18
CA THR A 85 23.57 -4.16 -2.39
C THR A 85 23.30 -2.83 -3.10
N LYS A 86 24.26 -2.30 -3.85
CA LYS A 86 24.06 -1.08 -4.63
C LYS A 86 23.04 -1.30 -5.74
N LYS A 87 23.20 -2.38 -6.52
CA LYS A 87 22.25 -2.73 -7.60
C LYS A 87 20.83 -2.94 -7.07
N LEU A 88 20.68 -3.65 -5.95
CA LEU A 88 19.38 -3.90 -5.34
C LEU A 88 18.75 -2.60 -4.78
N ALA A 89 19.53 -1.75 -4.11
CA ALA A 89 19.03 -0.49 -3.59
C ALA A 89 18.59 0.47 -4.71
N GLU A 90 19.34 0.54 -5.82
CA GLU A 90 18.97 1.30 -7.02
C GLU A 90 17.64 0.78 -7.60
N LYS A 91 17.48 -0.54 -7.77
CA LYS A 91 16.22 -1.15 -8.21
C LYS A 91 15.04 -0.82 -7.28
N MET A 92 15.22 -0.91 -5.96
CA MET A 92 14.17 -0.55 -5.00
C MET A 92 13.75 0.92 -5.14
N ASN A 93 14.70 1.81 -5.43
CA ASN A 93 14.38 3.22 -5.69
C ASN A 93 13.61 3.39 -7.02
N GLU A 94 13.94 2.63 -8.05
CA GLU A 94 13.21 2.58 -9.32
C GLU A 94 11.79 2.07 -9.12
N TYR A 95 11.59 0.99 -8.39
CA TYR A 95 10.26 0.45 -8.04
C TYR A 95 9.42 1.47 -7.28
N ASN A 96 10.03 2.18 -6.31
CA ASN A 96 9.31 3.22 -5.60
C ASN A 96 8.90 4.38 -6.53
N SER A 97 9.75 4.77 -7.47
CA SER A 97 9.45 5.80 -8.46
C SER A 97 8.33 5.34 -9.41
N ALA A 98 8.39 4.12 -9.89
CA ALA A 98 7.34 3.52 -10.72
C ALA A 98 6.01 3.44 -9.96
N ARG A 99 6.03 2.96 -8.69
CA ARG A 99 4.85 2.93 -7.83
C ARG A 99 4.22 4.32 -7.69
N GLN A 100 5.02 5.38 -7.48
CA GLN A 100 4.53 6.75 -7.36
C GLN A 100 3.88 7.26 -8.66
N GLN A 101 4.42 6.88 -9.81
CA GLN A 101 3.81 7.23 -11.11
C GLN A 101 2.47 6.55 -11.30
N VAL A 102 2.39 5.25 -10.99
CA VAL A 102 1.13 4.48 -11.04
C VAL A 102 0.11 5.06 -10.05
N GLU A 103 0.54 5.37 -8.82
CA GLU A 103 -0.32 5.99 -7.80
C GLU A 103 -0.92 7.30 -8.29
N ARG A 104 -0.09 8.20 -8.87
CA ARG A 104 -0.56 9.48 -9.40
C ARG A 104 -1.56 9.27 -10.52
N LYS A 105 -1.26 8.38 -11.47
CA LYS A 105 -2.17 8.07 -12.57
C LYS A 105 -3.53 7.59 -12.08
N ILE A 106 -3.55 6.60 -11.17
CA ILE A 106 -4.81 6.06 -10.62
C ILE A 106 -5.58 7.17 -9.88
N TYR A 107 -4.88 7.97 -9.09
CA TYR A 107 -5.50 9.06 -8.34
C TYR A 107 -6.13 10.12 -9.26
N ASP A 108 -5.40 10.60 -10.27
CA ASP A 108 -5.89 11.61 -11.21
C ASP A 108 -7.11 11.11 -11.99
N GLU A 109 -7.11 9.85 -12.39
CA GLU A 109 -8.24 9.21 -13.06
C GLU A 109 -9.45 9.03 -12.12
N ALA A 110 -9.22 8.58 -10.88
CA ALA A 110 -10.29 8.39 -9.89
C ALA A 110 -10.97 9.71 -9.50
N VAL A 111 -10.21 10.79 -9.33
CA VAL A 111 -10.76 12.12 -8.99
C VAL A 111 -11.71 12.62 -10.08
N GLN A 112 -11.42 12.37 -11.35
CA GLN A 112 -12.32 12.74 -12.44
C GLN A 112 -13.68 12.04 -12.34
N GLU A 113 -13.69 10.78 -11.93
CA GLU A 113 -14.94 10.02 -11.74
C GLU A 113 -15.70 10.43 -10.47
N ILE A 114 -14.98 10.73 -9.37
CA ILE A 114 -15.58 11.20 -8.11
C ILE A 114 -16.38 12.49 -8.32
N ILE A 115 -15.93 13.37 -9.19
CA ILE A 115 -16.61 14.63 -9.49
C ILE A 115 -18.06 14.40 -10.00
N MET A 116 -18.27 13.29 -10.72
CA MET A 116 -19.57 12.89 -11.24
C MET A 116 -20.49 12.28 -10.17
N GLU A 117 -19.94 11.82 -9.04
CA GLU A 117 -20.63 11.05 -8.01
C GLU A 117 -20.61 11.69 -6.61
N LYS A 118 -20.51 13.03 -6.55
CA LYS A 118 -20.28 13.78 -5.30
C LYS A 118 -21.28 13.50 -4.18
N ASP A 119 -22.53 13.16 -4.51
CA ASP A 119 -23.62 13.01 -3.54
C ASP A 119 -23.72 11.60 -2.94
N LYS A 120 -22.92 10.64 -3.39
CA LYS A 120 -22.94 9.28 -2.86
C LYS A 120 -22.27 9.21 -1.48
N PRO A 121 -22.81 8.40 -0.54
CA PRO A 121 -22.26 8.25 0.81
C PRO A 121 -20.90 7.52 0.84
N ALA A 122 -20.60 6.72 -0.17
CA ALA A 122 -19.34 6.01 -0.37
C ALA A 122 -18.83 6.20 -1.79
N ILE A 123 -17.52 6.07 -1.97
CA ILE A 123 -16.85 6.17 -3.26
C ILE A 123 -16.49 4.75 -3.72
N VAL A 124 -17.14 4.27 -4.78
CA VAL A 124 -16.85 2.96 -5.38
C VAL A 124 -16.58 3.15 -6.85
N ILE A 125 -15.31 3.03 -7.24
CA ILE A 125 -14.86 3.31 -8.60
C ILE A 125 -13.99 2.15 -9.07
N GLY A 126 -14.16 1.74 -10.32
CA GLY A 126 -13.38 0.68 -10.92
C GLY A 126 -12.96 0.99 -12.34
N LYS A 127 -11.73 0.59 -12.69
CA LYS A 127 -11.21 0.78 -14.04
C LYS A 127 -10.28 -0.35 -14.46
N GLU A 128 -10.33 -0.63 -15.77
CA GLU A 128 -9.41 -1.54 -16.43
C GLU A 128 -7.98 -1.00 -16.40
N GLY A 129 -7.02 -1.90 -16.16
CA GLY A 129 -5.60 -1.58 -16.18
C GLY A 129 -5.07 -0.82 -14.96
N TRP A 130 -5.86 -0.61 -13.92
CA TRP A 130 -5.35 -0.15 -12.64
C TRP A 130 -4.57 -1.26 -11.94
N HIS A 131 -3.52 -0.89 -11.22
CA HIS A 131 -2.65 -1.85 -10.55
C HIS A 131 -3.14 -2.12 -9.12
N HIS A 132 -3.58 -3.36 -8.85
CA HIS A 132 -4.17 -3.75 -7.56
C HIS A 132 -3.22 -3.53 -6.36
N GLY A 133 -1.90 -3.72 -6.53
CA GLY A 133 -0.90 -3.47 -5.48
C GLY A 133 -0.76 -1.99 -5.07
N VAL A 134 -1.33 -1.07 -5.86
CA VAL A 134 -1.27 0.38 -5.64
C VAL A 134 -2.64 0.97 -5.30
N ALA A 135 -3.74 0.36 -5.75
CA ALA A 135 -5.10 0.85 -5.53
C ALA A 135 -5.42 1.15 -4.05
N GLY A 136 -4.94 0.31 -3.12
CA GLY A 136 -5.15 0.53 -1.69
C GLY A 136 -4.46 1.78 -1.12
N ILE A 137 -3.37 2.25 -1.74
CA ILE A 137 -2.72 3.52 -1.36
C ILE A 137 -3.61 4.69 -1.82
N VAL A 138 -4.09 4.61 -3.05
CA VAL A 138 -4.96 5.65 -3.61
C VAL A 138 -6.30 5.69 -2.88
N SER A 139 -6.88 4.53 -2.55
CA SER A 139 -8.09 4.46 -1.72
C SER A 139 -7.90 5.16 -0.37
N SER A 140 -6.77 4.94 0.34
CA SER A 140 -6.46 5.68 1.57
C SER A 140 -6.49 7.19 1.34
N LYS A 141 -5.80 7.65 0.30
CA LYS A 141 -5.69 9.08 0.00
C LYS A 141 -7.05 9.72 -0.32
N ILE A 142 -7.88 9.02 -1.09
CA ILE A 142 -9.25 9.45 -1.40
C ILE A 142 -10.11 9.47 -0.15
N THR A 143 -10.04 8.44 0.70
CA THR A 143 -10.78 8.38 1.96
C THR A 143 -10.42 9.55 2.87
N ASP A 144 -9.13 9.88 3.00
CA ASP A 144 -8.65 10.99 3.83
C ASP A 144 -9.09 12.35 3.28
N GLU A 145 -9.09 12.53 1.96
CA GLU A 145 -9.42 13.80 1.31
C GLU A 145 -10.93 14.08 1.28
N TYR A 146 -11.74 13.06 0.96
CA TYR A 146 -13.19 13.22 0.82
C TYR A 146 -13.97 12.87 2.09
N PHE A 147 -13.28 12.31 3.10
CA PHE A 147 -13.86 11.82 4.34
C PHE A 147 -15.06 10.89 4.10
N LYS A 148 -14.90 9.95 3.18
CA LYS A 148 -15.87 8.92 2.81
C LYS A 148 -15.22 7.54 2.72
N PRO A 149 -15.94 6.46 3.03
CA PRO A 149 -15.46 5.12 2.69
C PRO A 149 -15.19 5.04 1.19
N SER A 150 -14.08 4.45 0.79
CA SER A 150 -13.73 4.29 -0.61
C SER A 150 -13.30 2.88 -0.96
N ILE A 151 -13.70 2.38 -2.13
CA ILE A 151 -13.26 1.13 -2.72
C ILE A 151 -12.82 1.42 -4.15
N LEU A 152 -11.57 1.10 -4.46
CA LEU A 152 -11.05 1.15 -5.82
C LEU A 152 -10.91 -0.26 -6.36
N ILE A 153 -11.49 -0.51 -7.51
CA ILE A 153 -11.55 -1.83 -8.15
C ILE A 153 -10.67 -1.82 -9.40
N CYS A 154 -9.74 -2.75 -9.45
CA CYS A 154 -8.87 -2.97 -10.59
C CYS A 154 -9.47 -4.12 -11.40
N PHE A 155 -9.92 -3.85 -12.62
CA PHE A 155 -10.43 -4.86 -13.52
C PHE A 155 -9.31 -5.45 -14.40
N ASP A 156 -9.41 -6.74 -14.64
CA ASP A 156 -8.58 -7.50 -15.59
C ASP A 156 -9.52 -8.48 -16.32
N GLY A 157 -10.06 -8.05 -17.47
CA GLY A 157 -11.16 -8.72 -18.15
C GLY A 157 -12.39 -8.82 -17.24
N ASP A 158 -12.86 -10.04 -16.98
CA ASP A 158 -14.05 -10.29 -16.16
C ASP A 158 -13.78 -10.31 -14.64
N GLU A 159 -12.52 -10.26 -14.23
CA GLU A 159 -12.14 -10.26 -12.82
C GLU A 159 -11.97 -8.85 -12.27
N GLY A 160 -12.51 -8.58 -11.09
CA GLY A 160 -12.33 -7.33 -10.34
C GLY A 160 -11.67 -7.57 -8.99
N LYS A 161 -10.60 -6.83 -8.68
CA LYS A 161 -9.93 -6.83 -7.37
C LYS A 161 -10.10 -5.47 -6.71
N GLY A 162 -10.93 -5.43 -5.66
CA GLY A 162 -11.21 -4.22 -4.89
C GLY A 162 -10.25 -4.05 -3.71
N SER A 163 -9.86 -2.82 -3.46
CA SER A 163 -9.15 -2.43 -2.25
C SER A 163 -9.83 -1.22 -1.62
N GLY A 164 -10.34 -1.40 -0.41
CA GLY A 164 -11.15 -0.39 0.27
C GLY A 164 -10.50 0.16 1.52
N ARG A 165 -10.88 1.39 1.85
CA ARG A 165 -10.54 2.09 3.09
C ARG A 165 -11.78 2.75 3.65
N SER A 166 -11.82 2.90 4.97
CA SER A 166 -12.97 3.43 5.68
C SER A 166 -12.63 4.64 6.55
N ILE A 167 -13.68 5.25 7.07
CA ILE A 167 -13.63 6.33 8.04
C ILE A 167 -14.09 5.82 9.41
N PRO A 168 -13.71 6.50 10.52
CA PRO A 168 -14.24 6.16 11.84
C PRO A 168 -15.77 6.18 11.85
N GLY A 169 -16.36 5.13 12.40
CA GLY A 169 -17.82 4.98 12.50
C GLY A 169 -18.50 4.23 11.37
N PHE A 170 -17.76 3.81 10.33
CA PHE A 170 -18.28 2.95 9.26
C PHE A 170 -17.46 1.65 9.17
N ASP A 171 -18.10 0.52 9.39
CA ASP A 171 -17.46 -0.79 9.27
C ASP A 171 -17.53 -1.30 7.82
N LEU A 172 -16.36 -1.22 7.14
CA LEU A 172 -16.25 -1.64 5.75
C LEU A 172 -16.39 -3.15 5.59
N HIS A 173 -15.97 -3.94 6.57
CA HIS A 173 -16.09 -5.40 6.52
C HIS A 173 -17.55 -5.83 6.63
N GLU A 174 -18.32 -5.24 7.55
CA GLU A 174 -19.76 -5.50 7.65
C GLU A 174 -20.50 -5.10 6.37
N ALA A 175 -20.18 -3.93 5.80
CA ALA A 175 -20.77 -3.48 4.54
C ALA A 175 -20.48 -4.46 3.39
N LEU A 176 -19.26 -5.02 3.29
CA LEU A 176 -18.95 -6.05 2.30
C LEU A 176 -19.67 -7.37 2.57
N MET A 177 -19.91 -7.73 3.85
CA MET A 177 -20.72 -8.89 4.20
C MET A 177 -22.16 -8.77 3.67
N GLU A 178 -22.77 -7.60 3.78
CA GLU A 178 -24.11 -7.34 3.23
C GLU A 178 -24.15 -7.45 1.70
N CYS A 179 -23.00 -7.20 1.02
CA CYS A 179 -22.85 -7.33 -0.42
C CYS A 179 -22.28 -8.70 -0.86
N SER A 180 -22.22 -9.68 0.03
CA SER A 180 -21.52 -10.95 -0.22
C SER A 180 -22.04 -11.74 -1.43
N GLU A 181 -23.30 -11.60 -1.79
CA GLU A 181 -23.89 -12.24 -2.98
C GLU A 181 -23.28 -11.76 -4.32
N TYR A 182 -22.66 -10.57 -4.33
CA TYR A 182 -22.00 -9.98 -5.50
C TYR A 182 -20.48 -10.19 -5.51
N LEU A 183 -19.94 -10.82 -4.46
CA LEU A 183 -18.50 -10.98 -4.27
C LEU A 183 -18.12 -12.45 -4.27
N GLU A 184 -17.09 -12.81 -5.00
CA GLU A 184 -16.53 -14.15 -4.96
C GLU A 184 -15.87 -14.42 -3.61
N LYS A 185 -15.10 -13.43 -3.14
CA LYS A 185 -14.40 -13.50 -1.87
C LYS A 185 -14.06 -12.09 -1.39
N PHE A 186 -14.10 -11.91 -0.09
CA PHE A 186 -13.65 -10.65 0.54
C PHE A 186 -13.03 -10.95 1.90
N GLY A 187 -12.33 -9.95 2.45
CA GLY A 187 -11.73 -10.03 3.78
C GLY A 187 -11.10 -8.72 4.18
N GLY A 188 -10.86 -8.57 5.48
CA GLY A 188 -10.28 -7.35 6.03
C GLY A 188 -10.78 -7.06 7.43
N HIS A 189 -10.76 -5.78 7.78
CA HIS A 189 -11.21 -5.23 9.06
C HIS A 189 -12.08 -4.01 8.80
N SER A 190 -12.68 -3.44 9.85
CA SER A 190 -13.56 -2.28 9.76
C SER A 190 -12.99 -1.12 8.95
N MET A 191 -11.67 -0.85 9.04
CA MET A 191 -11.01 0.29 8.40
C MET A 191 -10.39 -0.01 7.04
N ALA A 192 -10.17 -1.29 6.70
CA ALA A 192 -9.51 -1.68 5.44
C ALA A 192 -9.96 -3.08 5.02
N ALA A 193 -10.36 -3.22 3.76
CA ALA A 193 -10.79 -4.49 3.23
C ALA A 193 -10.36 -4.68 1.76
N VAL A 194 -10.34 -5.92 1.33
CA VAL A 194 -10.14 -6.33 -0.06
C VAL A 194 -11.32 -7.16 -0.51
N SER A 195 -11.67 -7.07 -1.78
CA SER A 195 -12.74 -7.86 -2.39
C SER A 195 -12.32 -8.38 -3.75
N TYR A 196 -12.93 -9.48 -4.15
CA TYR A 196 -12.78 -10.10 -5.47
C TYR A 196 -14.17 -10.32 -6.03
N THR A 197 -14.38 -10.00 -7.29
CA THR A 197 -15.65 -10.19 -7.99
C THR A 197 -15.41 -10.57 -9.44
N HIS A 198 -16.37 -11.31 -10.02
CA HIS A 198 -16.45 -11.48 -11.46
C HIS A 198 -17.51 -10.52 -12.02
N LEU A 199 -17.20 -9.84 -13.12
CA LEU A 199 -18.19 -9.12 -13.90
C LEU A 199 -19.05 -10.14 -14.68
N THR A 200 -20.04 -10.73 -14.01
CA THR A 200 -21.12 -11.37 -14.75
C THR A 200 -21.96 -10.26 -15.34
N LEU A 201 -21.95 -10.14 -16.68
CA LEU A 201 -22.95 -9.33 -17.37
C LEU A 201 -24.33 -9.79 -16.84
N PRO A 202 -25.21 -8.85 -16.43
CA PRO A 202 -26.54 -9.24 -16.05
C PRO A 202 -27.17 -9.98 -17.24
N THR A 203 -27.36 -11.28 -17.07
CA THR A 203 -28.19 -12.04 -17.99
C THR A 203 -29.57 -11.42 -17.87
N THR A 204 -29.92 -10.59 -18.82
CA THR A 204 -31.29 -10.09 -18.96
C THR A 204 -32.19 -11.29 -19.03
N SER A 205 -32.86 -11.60 -17.92
CA SER A 205 -34.02 -12.49 -17.92
C SER A 205 -35.05 -11.83 -18.79
N ARG A 206 -35.11 -12.27 -20.04
CA ARG A 206 -36.28 -12.03 -20.87
C ARG A 206 -37.39 -12.90 -20.30
N VAL A 207 -38.38 -12.29 -19.71
CA VAL A 207 -39.73 -12.78 -19.68
C VAL A 207 -40.58 -11.85 -20.48
#